data_4b7331ed580a8d5e9514bef215fb31f0
#
_entry.id   4b7331ed580a8d5e9514bef215fb31f0
#
_cell.length_a   1.000
_cell.length_b   1.000
_cell.length_c   1.000
_cell.angle_alpha   90.00
_cell.angle_beta   90.00
_cell.angle_gamma   90.00
#
_symmetry.space_group_name_H-M   'P 1'
#
loop_
_entity.id
_entity.type
_entity.pdbx_description
1 polymer ?
#
loop_
_entity_poly.entity_id
_entity_poly.type
_entity_poly.pdbx_seq_one_letter_code
_entity_poly.pdbx_strand_id
1 'polypeptide(L)'
;MTEPAPPSRRRLGWKAALVCAVLGGITLYFSLPTPERDIRQAIIVALRAELTPAMIDRALDDGDVDGAELLADAADLAGIGLPKPTADRLRAANSLWKQALGKTADCAKGAVMGTASGLAGIVCSVAADMTLLGDVRDATTELTKPLRGEEPDSLILGLAAAGIALEVAAPATGGSSMAAKGGTAVLKVAVKSRMIARRLADEIGGILSSAVHLGPVKAMSASDLADMPRASRTLGNAVDMKRLAPLAEAGTSLGRIYKKADGATALMVTRTARSLDDVKTAEKLAAIFGKRTGGVLKALGAKAFDLVVLALRLVWALLGLLIGALCWLVSALVALRGMIRLIRRLLRRSASLEQPA
;
A
#
# COMPACT_ATOMS: atom_id res chain seq x y z
N MET A 1 -46.25 1.19 60.86
CA MET A 1 -44.85 1.28 60.45
C MET A 1 -44.54 0.03 59.65
N THR A 2 -44.53 0.16 58.33
CA THR A 2 -44.23 -0.95 57.42
C THR A 2 -42.77 -0.83 57.01
N GLU A 3 -41.98 -1.83 57.34
CA GLU A 3 -40.57 -1.97 57.00
C GLU A 3 -40.37 -2.10 55.47
N PRO A 4 -39.48 -1.34 54.84
CA PRO A 4 -39.26 -1.44 53.41
C PRO A 4 -38.52 -2.73 53.08
N ALA A 5 -39.05 -3.50 52.11
CA ALA A 5 -38.48 -4.75 51.62
C ALA A 5 -37.05 -4.53 51.07
N PRO A 6 -36.08 -5.44 51.35
CA PRO A 6 -34.70 -5.28 50.91
C PRO A 6 -34.59 -5.37 49.37
N PRO A 7 -33.76 -4.53 48.73
CA PRO A 7 -33.60 -4.50 47.31
C PRO A 7 -33.06 -5.84 46.78
N SER A 8 -33.72 -6.38 45.73
CA SER A 8 -33.45 -7.70 45.16
C SER A 8 -31.98 -7.82 44.70
N ARG A 9 -31.15 -8.54 45.46
CA ARG A 9 -29.72 -8.89 45.13
C ARG A 9 -29.51 -9.51 43.73
N ARG A 10 -30.60 -9.90 43.04
CA ARG A 10 -30.56 -10.51 41.69
C ARG A 10 -30.25 -9.56 40.54
N ARG A 11 -30.53 -8.25 40.67
CA ARG A 11 -30.30 -7.26 39.62
C ARG A 11 -28.84 -6.74 39.59
N LEU A 12 -28.08 -6.91 40.66
CA LEU A 12 -26.68 -6.46 40.74
C LEU A 12 -25.71 -7.44 40.06
N GLY A 13 -25.99 -8.76 40.12
CA GLY A 13 -25.09 -9.79 39.61
C GLY A 13 -24.95 -9.80 38.09
N TRP A 14 -26.04 -9.56 37.32
CA TRP A 14 -25.95 -9.58 35.86
C TRP A 14 -25.31 -8.32 35.30
N LYS A 15 -25.52 -7.16 35.95
CA LYS A 15 -24.85 -5.91 35.57
C LYS A 15 -23.34 -6.00 35.82
N ALA A 16 -22.93 -6.56 36.96
CA ALA A 16 -21.52 -6.80 37.24
C ALA A 16 -20.87 -7.79 36.24
N ALA A 17 -21.59 -8.87 35.87
CA ALA A 17 -21.12 -9.83 34.86
C ALA A 17 -20.99 -9.17 33.48
N LEU A 18 -21.90 -8.29 33.12
CA LEU A 18 -21.87 -7.57 31.84
C LEU A 18 -20.71 -6.55 31.83
N VAL A 19 -20.48 -5.84 32.92
CA VAL A 19 -19.32 -4.94 33.05
C VAL A 19 -18.01 -5.70 33.00
N CYS A 20 -17.89 -6.85 33.68
CA CYS A 20 -16.70 -7.70 33.59
C CYS A 20 -16.49 -8.27 32.20
N ALA A 21 -17.56 -8.65 31.47
CA ALA A 21 -17.46 -9.11 30.09
C ALA A 21 -17.02 -8.00 29.14
N VAL A 22 -17.54 -6.76 29.32
CA VAL A 22 -17.13 -5.61 28.53
C VAL A 22 -15.69 -5.21 28.84
N LEU A 23 -15.30 -5.13 30.12
CA LEU A 23 -13.92 -4.82 30.51
C LEU A 23 -12.96 -5.93 30.06
N GLY A 24 -13.34 -7.20 30.16
CA GLY A 24 -12.57 -8.33 29.64
C GLY A 24 -12.42 -8.25 28.10
N GLY A 25 -13.48 -7.88 27.40
CA GLY A 25 -13.45 -7.64 25.94
C GLY A 25 -12.54 -6.47 25.57
N ILE A 26 -12.59 -5.38 26.31
CA ILE A 26 -11.72 -4.21 26.11
C ILE A 26 -10.26 -4.56 26.39
N THR A 27 -9.95 -5.24 27.50
CA THR A 27 -8.58 -5.66 27.82
C THR A 27 -8.06 -6.68 26.80
N LEU A 28 -8.91 -7.60 26.32
CA LEU A 28 -8.55 -8.53 25.25
C LEU A 28 -8.27 -7.78 23.94
N TYR A 29 -9.09 -6.80 23.59
CA TYR A 29 -8.91 -5.97 22.39
C TYR A 29 -7.57 -5.20 22.43
N PHE A 30 -7.21 -4.61 23.57
CA PHE A 30 -5.92 -3.91 23.72
C PHE A 30 -4.72 -4.85 23.89
N SER A 31 -4.95 -6.12 24.26
CA SER A 31 -3.91 -7.15 24.40
C SER A 31 -3.70 -7.95 23.11
N LEU A 32 -4.62 -7.83 22.12
CA LEU A 32 -4.44 -8.44 20.81
C LEU A 32 -3.19 -7.84 20.16
N PRO A 33 -2.29 -8.68 19.62
CA PRO A 33 -1.13 -8.20 18.88
C PRO A 33 -1.60 -7.28 17.76
N THR A 34 -1.03 -6.08 17.69
CA THR A 34 -1.35 -5.17 16.59
C THR A 34 -0.87 -5.81 15.30
N PRO A 35 -1.68 -5.86 14.23
CA PRO A 35 -1.28 -6.48 12.96
C PRO A 35 0.06 -5.98 12.43
N GLU A 36 0.48 -4.78 12.83
CA GLU A 36 1.78 -4.20 12.50
C GLU A 36 2.96 -4.95 13.13
N ARG A 37 2.82 -5.45 14.38
CA ARG A 37 3.87 -6.24 15.05
C ARG A 37 4.07 -7.58 14.37
N ASP A 38 2.98 -8.24 14.00
CA ASP A 38 3.03 -9.54 13.35
C ASP A 38 3.62 -9.44 11.94
N ILE A 39 3.24 -8.40 11.18
CA ILE A 39 3.83 -8.09 9.87
C ILE A 39 5.33 -7.82 10.03
N ARG A 40 5.70 -6.96 10.98
CA ARG A 40 7.12 -6.64 11.24
C ARG A 40 7.92 -7.89 11.56
N GLN A 41 7.40 -8.76 12.42
CA GLN A 41 8.08 -9.98 12.85
C GLN A 41 8.19 -10.99 11.71
N ALA A 42 7.13 -11.18 10.91
CA ALA A 42 7.15 -12.04 9.74
C ALA A 42 8.20 -11.58 8.70
N ILE A 43 8.28 -10.29 8.44
CA ILE A 43 9.27 -9.72 7.52
C ILE A 43 10.69 -9.88 8.06
N ILE A 44 10.93 -9.61 9.35
CA ILE A 44 12.28 -9.78 9.97
C ILE A 44 12.72 -11.24 9.90
N VAL A 45 11.83 -12.19 10.18
CA VAL A 45 12.14 -13.63 10.09
C VAL A 45 12.47 -14.02 8.65
N ALA A 46 11.70 -13.54 7.67
CA ALA A 46 11.97 -13.79 6.26
C ALA A 46 13.29 -13.17 5.79
N LEU A 47 13.59 -11.94 6.22
CA LEU A 47 14.88 -11.30 5.93
C LEU A 47 16.04 -12.11 6.49
N ARG A 48 15.96 -12.59 7.72
CA ARG A 48 17.00 -13.44 8.33
C ARG A 48 17.22 -14.76 7.58
N ALA A 49 16.16 -15.29 6.97
CA ALA A 49 16.23 -16.54 6.22
C ALA A 49 16.81 -16.36 4.80
N GLU A 50 16.54 -15.23 4.15
CA GLU A 50 16.84 -15.03 2.71
C GLU A 50 17.99 -14.05 2.46
N LEU A 51 18.15 -13.03 3.30
CA LEU A 51 19.15 -11.99 3.10
C LEU A 51 20.54 -12.45 3.56
N THR A 52 21.48 -12.47 2.64
CA THR A 52 22.88 -12.80 2.92
C THR A 52 23.82 -11.65 2.57
N PRO A 53 24.95 -11.46 3.27
CA PRO A 53 25.94 -10.45 2.91
C PRO A 53 26.43 -10.55 1.46
N ALA A 54 26.48 -11.75 0.90
CA ALA A 54 26.86 -11.99 -0.50
C ALA A 54 25.90 -11.31 -1.50
N MET A 55 24.65 -11.02 -1.13
CA MET A 55 23.74 -10.27 -2.00
C MET A 55 24.16 -8.80 -2.11
N ILE A 56 24.69 -8.22 -1.02
CA ILE A 56 25.21 -6.86 -0.99
C ILE A 56 26.49 -6.78 -1.83
N ASP A 57 27.41 -7.74 -1.66
CA ASP A 57 28.64 -7.79 -2.45
C ASP A 57 28.33 -7.93 -3.94
N ARG A 58 27.37 -8.77 -4.33
CA ARG A 58 26.93 -8.91 -5.72
C ARG A 58 26.37 -7.59 -6.26
N ALA A 59 25.53 -6.90 -5.49
CA ALA A 59 24.99 -5.60 -5.90
C ALA A 59 26.14 -4.57 -6.13
N LEU A 60 27.17 -4.60 -5.29
CA LEU A 60 28.36 -3.76 -5.46
C LEU A 60 29.19 -4.17 -6.69
N ASP A 61 29.30 -5.46 -6.97
CA ASP A 61 30.00 -5.98 -8.17
C ASP A 61 29.28 -5.57 -9.46
N ASP A 62 27.94 -5.55 -9.42
CA ASP A 62 27.08 -5.11 -10.53
C ASP A 62 27.04 -3.57 -10.68
N GLY A 63 27.69 -2.82 -9.78
CA GLY A 63 27.65 -1.35 -9.74
C GLY A 63 26.32 -0.77 -9.23
N ASP A 64 25.42 -1.59 -8.69
CA ASP A 64 24.15 -1.19 -8.10
C ASP A 64 24.36 -0.74 -6.64
N VAL A 65 25.02 0.42 -6.49
CA VAL A 65 25.37 0.98 -5.16
C VAL A 65 24.10 1.27 -4.35
N ASP A 66 23.07 1.83 -5.00
CA ASP A 66 21.78 2.12 -4.34
C ASP A 66 21.10 0.83 -3.87
N GLY A 67 21.14 -0.21 -4.70
CA GLY A 67 20.63 -1.53 -4.32
C GLY A 67 21.40 -2.17 -3.18
N ALA A 68 22.71 -1.99 -3.13
CA ALA A 68 23.56 -2.46 -2.03
C ALA A 68 23.25 -1.73 -0.72
N GLU A 69 23.01 -0.41 -0.76
CA GLU A 69 22.59 0.40 0.39
C GLU A 69 21.23 -0.04 0.92
N LEU A 70 20.25 -0.25 0.02
CA LEU A 70 18.94 -0.77 0.40
C LEU A 70 19.02 -2.16 1.06
N LEU A 71 19.86 -3.05 0.55
CA LEU A 71 20.07 -4.38 1.15
C LEU A 71 20.76 -4.28 2.51
N ALA A 72 21.70 -3.33 2.69
CA ALA A 72 22.35 -3.07 3.97
C ALA A 72 21.36 -2.54 5.02
N ASP A 73 20.45 -1.65 4.63
CA ASP A 73 19.36 -1.17 5.49
C ASP A 73 18.42 -2.31 5.92
N ALA A 74 18.16 -3.25 5.01
CA ALA A 74 17.38 -4.45 5.34
C ALA A 74 18.14 -5.41 6.27
N ALA A 75 19.47 -5.53 6.12
CA ALA A 75 20.31 -6.31 7.00
C ALA A 75 20.34 -5.74 8.42
N ASP A 76 20.46 -4.41 8.56
CA ASP A 76 20.36 -3.71 9.84
C ASP A 76 19.00 -3.92 10.50
N LEU A 77 17.91 -3.81 9.71
CA LEU A 77 16.56 -4.09 10.20
C LEU A 77 16.38 -5.52 10.73
N ALA A 78 17.03 -6.50 10.09
CA ALA A 78 17.00 -7.90 10.48
C ALA A 78 18.01 -8.25 11.62
N GLY A 79 18.88 -7.31 11.98
CA GLY A 79 19.97 -7.54 12.95
C GLY A 79 21.05 -8.44 12.38
N ILE A 80 21.27 -8.42 11.06
CA ILE A 80 22.34 -9.17 10.39
C ILE A 80 23.59 -8.28 10.33
N GLY A 81 24.64 -8.68 11.05
CA GLY A 81 25.91 -7.98 11.00
C GLY A 81 26.60 -8.13 9.65
N LEU A 82 27.07 -7.02 9.08
CA LEU A 82 27.85 -7.08 7.84
C LEU A 82 29.32 -7.39 8.12
N PRO A 83 29.95 -8.30 7.35
CA PRO A 83 31.38 -8.51 7.40
C PRO A 83 32.16 -7.22 7.14
N LYS A 84 33.29 -7.02 7.84
CA LYS A 84 34.12 -5.82 7.65
C LYS A 84 34.42 -5.52 6.18
N PRO A 85 34.87 -6.50 5.35
CA PRO A 85 35.15 -6.24 3.94
C PRO A 85 33.95 -5.67 3.17
N THR A 86 32.77 -6.25 3.35
CA THR A 86 31.52 -5.79 2.70
C THR A 86 31.14 -4.38 3.16
N ALA A 87 31.23 -4.09 4.46
CA ALA A 87 30.95 -2.78 5.01
C ALA A 87 31.94 -1.71 4.52
N ASP A 88 33.21 -2.04 4.36
CA ASP A 88 34.23 -1.14 3.84
C ASP A 88 34.02 -0.84 2.35
N ARG A 89 33.72 -1.85 1.55
CA ARG A 89 33.35 -1.71 0.14
C ARG A 89 32.13 -0.82 -0.04
N LEU A 90 31.07 -1.03 0.74
CA LEU A 90 29.84 -0.22 0.69
C LEU A 90 30.12 1.24 1.04
N ARG A 91 30.92 1.50 2.09
CA ARG A 91 31.33 2.88 2.46
C ARG A 91 32.13 3.56 1.36
N ALA A 92 33.06 2.86 0.75
CA ALA A 92 33.87 3.37 -0.36
C ALA A 92 33.00 3.71 -1.56
N ALA A 93 32.13 2.80 -1.98
CA ALA A 93 31.20 3.00 -3.10
C ALA A 93 30.25 4.20 -2.83
N ASN A 94 29.68 4.30 -1.62
CA ASN A 94 28.78 5.39 -1.25
C ASN A 94 29.49 6.76 -1.23
N SER A 95 30.77 6.84 -0.82
CA SER A 95 31.51 8.08 -0.84
C SER A 95 31.79 8.61 -2.26
N LEU A 96 32.15 7.72 -3.17
CA LEU A 96 32.34 8.03 -4.59
C LEU A 96 31.04 8.42 -5.27
N TRP A 97 29.93 7.71 -4.94
CA TRP A 97 28.61 7.97 -5.45
C TRP A 97 28.03 9.31 -4.99
N LYS A 98 28.16 9.66 -3.70
CA LYS A 98 27.76 10.98 -3.19
C LYS A 98 28.52 12.13 -3.85
N GLN A 99 29.79 11.94 -4.17
CA GLN A 99 30.55 12.89 -4.97
C GLN A 99 30.08 12.99 -6.42
N ALA A 100 29.62 11.87 -6.99
CA ALA A 100 29.07 11.81 -8.35
C ALA A 100 27.62 12.35 -8.42
N LEU A 101 26.82 12.16 -7.38
CA LEU A 101 25.46 12.70 -7.23
C LEU A 101 25.39 14.20 -7.00
N GLY A 102 26.47 14.85 -6.61
CA GLY A 102 26.59 16.30 -6.63
C GLY A 102 26.40 16.91 -8.03
N LYS A 103 26.17 16.08 -9.04
CA LYS A 103 25.90 16.47 -10.41
C LYS A 103 24.42 16.83 -10.58
N THR A 104 24.14 18.12 -10.39
CA THR A 104 22.92 18.78 -10.80
C THR A 104 22.48 18.43 -12.25
N ALA A 105 23.42 17.96 -13.08
CA ALA A 105 23.19 17.60 -14.48
C ALA A 105 22.20 16.43 -14.68
N ASP A 106 22.29 15.35 -13.89
CA ASP A 106 21.39 14.20 -14.03
C ASP A 106 19.98 14.53 -13.55
N CYS A 107 19.85 15.36 -12.51
CA CYS A 107 18.58 15.88 -12.05
C CYS A 107 17.93 16.79 -13.10
N ALA A 108 18.70 17.74 -13.67
CA ALA A 108 18.21 18.61 -14.73
C ALA A 108 17.78 17.83 -15.98
N LYS A 109 18.56 16.82 -16.38
CA LYS A 109 18.21 15.93 -17.50
C LYS A 109 16.94 15.13 -17.22
N GLY A 110 16.80 14.55 -16.01
CA GLY A 110 15.58 13.86 -15.59
C GLY A 110 14.34 14.76 -15.60
N ALA A 111 14.47 16.00 -15.09
CA ALA A 111 13.38 16.94 -15.04
C ALA A 111 12.95 17.42 -16.45
N VAL A 112 13.90 17.67 -17.35
CA VAL A 112 13.65 18.22 -18.69
C VAL A 112 13.22 17.14 -19.68
N MET A 113 13.93 16.01 -19.72
CA MET A 113 13.69 14.93 -20.71
C MET A 113 12.73 13.86 -20.21
N GLY A 114 12.40 13.82 -18.91
CA GLY A 114 11.55 12.77 -18.32
C GLY A 114 12.18 11.37 -18.37
N THR A 115 13.48 11.28 -18.69
CA THR A 115 14.25 10.04 -18.74
C THR A 115 15.56 10.23 -17.96
N ALA A 116 15.87 9.31 -17.07
CA ALA A 116 17.07 9.35 -16.27
C ALA A 116 17.64 7.96 -16.08
N SER A 117 18.98 7.87 -16.06
CA SER A 117 19.71 6.62 -15.88
C SER A 117 20.00 6.27 -14.42
N GLY A 118 19.89 7.23 -13.50
CA GLY A 118 20.16 7.05 -12.07
C GLY A 118 18.98 7.46 -11.19
N LEU A 119 18.94 6.96 -9.94
CA LEU A 119 17.86 7.23 -8.98
C LEU A 119 17.61 8.73 -8.75
N ALA A 120 18.67 9.54 -8.68
CA ALA A 120 18.55 10.99 -8.50
C ALA A 120 17.81 11.65 -9.68
N GLY A 121 18.17 11.32 -10.91
CA GLY A 121 17.50 11.82 -12.11
C GLY A 121 16.05 11.34 -12.20
N ILE A 122 15.78 10.10 -11.79
CA ILE A 122 14.42 9.53 -11.76
C ILE A 122 13.55 10.28 -10.73
N VAL A 123 14.05 10.56 -9.54
CA VAL A 123 13.32 11.34 -8.52
C VAL A 123 12.99 12.75 -9.02
N CYS A 124 13.93 13.40 -9.71
CA CYS A 124 13.68 14.71 -10.32
C CYS A 124 12.67 14.65 -11.47
N SER A 125 12.69 13.57 -12.26
CA SER A 125 11.69 13.32 -13.29
C SER A 125 10.29 13.17 -12.70
N VAL A 126 10.14 12.42 -11.60
CA VAL A 126 8.85 12.30 -10.88
C VAL A 126 8.35 13.66 -10.41
N ALA A 127 9.24 14.50 -9.85
CA ALA A 127 8.86 15.84 -9.39
C ALA A 127 8.38 16.74 -10.55
N ALA A 128 9.03 16.67 -11.72
CA ALA A 128 8.59 17.38 -12.91
C ALA A 128 7.26 16.84 -13.47
N ASP A 129 7.08 15.53 -13.47
CA ASP A 129 5.86 14.85 -13.95
C ASP A 129 4.67 15.00 -12.99
N MET A 130 4.88 15.51 -11.77
CA MET A 130 3.79 15.93 -10.88
C MET A 130 3.08 17.20 -11.33
N THR A 131 3.59 17.91 -12.34
CA THR A 131 2.99 19.12 -12.87
C THR A 131 2.13 18.85 -14.11
N LEU A 132 1.17 19.73 -14.40
CA LEU A 132 0.39 19.69 -15.65
C LEU A 132 1.29 19.76 -16.89
N LEU A 133 2.40 20.49 -16.79
CA LEU A 133 3.39 20.61 -17.87
C LEU A 133 4.00 19.27 -18.23
N GLY A 134 4.29 18.40 -17.23
CA GLY A 134 4.78 17.05 -17.46
C GLY A 134 3.79 16.17 -18.22
N ASP A 135 2.50 16.25 -17.87
CA ASP A 135 1.45 15.46 -18.53
C ASP A 135 1.22 15.93 -19.99
N VAL A 136 1.18 17.25 -20.22
CA VAL A 136 1.02 17.79 -21.57
C VAL A 136 2.25 17.52 -22.43
N ARG A 137 3.45 17.68 -21.88
CA ARG A 137 4.71 17.30 -22.57
C ARG A 137 4.66 15.85 -23.03
N ASP A 138 4.27 14.93 -22.14
CA ASP A 138 4.23 13.51 -22.45
C ASP A 138 3.17 13.19 -23.52
N ALA A 139 1.97 13.76 -23.40
CA ALA A 139 0.93 13.63 -24.41
C ALA A 139 1.42 14.16 -25.76
N THR A 140 2.05 15.35 -25.80
CA THR A 140 2.60 15.93 -27.01
C THR A 140 3.68 15.06 -27.63
N THR A 141 4.60 14.54 -26.81
CA THR A 141 5.68 13.65 -27.28
C THR A 141 5.12 12.40 -27.94
N GLU A 142 4.14 11.74 -27.29
CA GLU A 142 3.53 10.53 -27.85
C GLU A 142 2.69 10.80 -29.10
N LEU A 143 1.93 11.91 -29.15
CA LEU A 143 1.10 12.27 -30.27
C LEU A 143 1.91 12.75 -31.51
N THR A 144 3.15 13.19 -31.32
CA THR A 144 4.04 13.56 -32.41
C THR A 144 4.87 12.41 -32.97
N LYS A 145 4.92 11.24 -32.28
CA LYS A 145 5.63 10.05 -32.76
C LYS A 145 5.20 9.56 -34.15
N PRO A 146 3.90 9.51 -34.50
CA PRO A 146 3.48 9.11 -35.84
C PRO A 146 4.06 9.97 -36.97
N LEU A 147 4.35 11.25 -36.71
CA LEU A 147 5.00 12.15 -37.69
C LEU A 147 6.45 11.72 -37.98
N ARG A 148 7.04 10.89 -37.11
CA ARG A 148 8.39 10.32 -37.28
C ARG A 148 8.35 8.84 -37.65
N GLY A 149 7.17 8.28 -37.93
CA GLY A 149 7.01 6.87 -38.25
C GLY A 149 7.10 5.94 -37.01
N GLU A 150 6.99 6.48 -35.83
CA GLU A 150 7.03 5.72 -34.57
C GLU A 150 5.60 5.49 -34.04
N GLU A 151 5.37 4.37 -33.35
CA GLU A 151 4.08 4.11 -32.70
C GLU A 151 4.01 4.81 -31.35
N PRO A 152 2.88 5.50 -31.03
CA PRO A 152 2.67 6.13 -29.73
C PRO A 152 2.50 5.06 -28.65
N ASP A 153 3.16 5.26 -27.49
CA ASP A 153 2.96 4.41 -26.33
C ASP A 153 1.61 4.74 -25.67
N SER A 154 0.64 3.83 -25.84
CA SER A 154 -0.72 4.00 -25.31
C SER A 154 -0.76 4.04 -23.80
N LEU A 155 0.20 3.41 -23.10
CA LEU A 155 0.29 3.41 -21.65
C LEU A 155 0.74 4.80 -21.13
N ILE A 156 1.77 5.38 -21.74
CA ILE A 156 2.25 6.73 -21.40
C ILE A 156 1.17 7.77 -21.72
N LEU A 157 0.54 7.68 -22.89
CA LEU A 157 -0.52 8.59 -23.32
C LEU A 157 -1.75 8.49 -22.37
N GLY A 158 -2.14 7.27 -22.03
CA GLY A 158 -3.22 7.01 -21.08
C GLY A 158 -2.93 7.56 -19.68
N LEU A 159 -1.70 7.37 -19.17
CA LEU A 159 -1.28 7.91 -17.87
C LEU A 159 -1.20 9.44 -17.89
N ALA A 160 -0.78 10.05 -18.99
CA ALA A 160 -0.77 11.51 -19.15
C ALA A 160 -2.21 12.07 -19.14
N ALA A 161 -3.13 11.47 -19.89
CA ALA A 161 -4.54 11.85 -19.87
C ALA A 161 -5.15 11.69 -18.47
N ALA A 162 -4.87 10.58 -17.79
CA ALA A 162 -5.31 10.34 -16.42
C ALA A 162 -4.74 11.38 -15.43
N GLY A 163 -3.47 11.74 -15.57
CA GLY A 163 -2.82 12.80 -14.74
C GLY A 163 -3.50 14.15 -14.89
N ILE A 164 -3.81 14.55 -16.12
CA ILE A 164 -4.54 15.80 -16.41
C ILE A 164 -5.97 15.76 -15.83
N ALA A 165 -6.69 14.64 -16.01
CA ALA A 165 -8.04 14.49 -15.47
C ALA A 165 -8.06 14.57 -13.94
N LEU A 166 -7.08 13.99 -13.25
CA LEU A 166 -6.93 14.07 -11.81
C LEU A 166 -6.62 15.49 -11.34
N GLU A 167 -5.87 16.27 -12.11
CA GLU A 167 -5.61 17.68 -11.79
C GLU A 167 -6.85 18.54 -11.94
N VAL A 168 -7.58 18.37 -13.04
CA VAL A 168 -8.85 19.07 -13.27
C VAL A 168 -9.88 18.74 -12.18
N ALA A 169 -9.88 17.50 -11.68
CA ALA A 169 -10.76 17.06 -10.59
C ALA A 169 -10.30 17.53 -9.19
N ALA A 170 -9.07 18.04 -9.03
CA ALA A 170 -8.49 18.39 -7.73
C ALA A 170 -9.32 19.36 -6.89
N PRO A 171 -9.87 20.47 -7.43
CA PRO A 171 -10.71 21.39 -6.66
C PRO A 171 -11.97 20.72 -6.12
N ALA A 172 -12.62 19.87 -6.91
CA ALA A 172 -13.85 19.18 -6.53
C ALA A 172 -13.64 18.08 -5.47
N THR A 173 -12.42 17.54 -5.36
CA THR A 173 -12.08 16.43 -4.43
C THR A 173 -11.36 16.90 -3.16
N GLY A 174 -11.30 18.23 -2.92
CA GLY A 174 -10.57 18.79 -1.77
C GLY A 174 -9.08 18.43 -1.76
N GLY A 175 -8.47 18.25 -2.94
CA GLY A 175 -7.04 17.94 -3.09
C GLY A 175 -6.69 16.45 -2.97
N SER A 176 -7.63 15.56 -2.72
CA SER A 176 -7.34 14.11 -2.63
C SER A 176 -6.80 13.53 -3.94
N SER A 177 -7.24 14.06 -5.09
CA SER A 177 -6.73 13.68 -6.41
C SER A 177 -5.27 14.07 -6.64
N MET A 178 -4.71 15.04 -5.89
CA MET A 178 -3.29 15.41 -5.97
C MET A 178 -2.36 14.28 -5.50
N ALA A 179 -2.78 13.52 -4.48
CA ALA A 179 -2.02 12.33 -4.07
C ALA A 179 -2.05 11.25 -5.16
N ALA A 180 -3.21 11.03 -5.79
CA ALA A 180 -3.35 10.13 -6.93
C ALA A 180 -2.49 10.59 -8.11
N LYS A 181 -2.45 11.90 -8.40
CA LYS A 181 -1.60 12.49 -9.44
C LYS A 181 -0.10 12.22 -9.18
N GLY A 182 0.36 12.42 -7.94
CA GLY A 182 1.75 12.08 -7.58
C GLY A 182 2.09 10.62 -7.86
N GLY A 183 1.16 9.71 -7.59
CA GLY A 183 1.33 8.30 -7.92
C GLY A 183 1.30 8.00 -9.41
N THR A 184 0.46 8.67 -10.22
CA THR A 184 0.49 8.51 -11.69
C THR A 184 1.79 9.03 -12.28
N ALA A 185 2.39 10.08 -11.72
CA ALA A 185 3.73 10.55 -12.10
C ALA A 185 4.80 9.47 -11.84
N VAL A 186 4.77 8.81 -10.67
CA VAL A 186 5.66 7.67 -10.37
C VAL A 186 5.46 6.55 -11.39
N LEU A 187 4.21 6.19 -11.72
CA LEU A 187 3.91 5.16 -12.71
C LEU A 187 4.43 5.53 -14.11
N LYS A 188 4.25 6.77 -14.56
CA LYS A 188 4.78 7.24 -15.85
C LYS A 188 6.30 7.10 -15.91
N VAL A 189 6.98 7.57 -14.87
CA VAL A 189 8.43 7.48 -14.79
C VAL A 189 8.87 6.01 -14.77
N ALA A 190 8.17 5.14 -14.02
CA ALA A 190 8.45 3.71 -13.99
C ALA A 190 8.28 3.04 -15.37
N VAL A 191 7.26 3.43 -16.14
CA VAL A 191 7.05 2.96 -17.52
C VAL A 191 8.18 3.44 -18.44
N LYS A 192 8.46 4.75 -18.45
CA LYS A 192 9.51 5.36 -19.27
C LYS A 192 10.89 4.78 -18.98
N SER A 193 11.20 4.51 -17.72
CA SER A 193 12.46 3.95 -17.26
C SER A 193 12.49 2.41 -17.31
N ARG A 194 11.43 1.77 -17.80
CA ARG A 194 11.26 0.31 -17.81
C ARG A 194 11.41 -0.34 -16.42
N MET A 195 11.06 0.40 -15.39
CA MET A 195 11.10 0.00 -13.97
C MET A 195 9.72 -0.38 -13.44
N ILE A 196 8.91 -1.04 -14.27
CA ILE A 196 7.58 -1.52 -13.91
C ILE A 196 7.50 -3.02 -14.17
N ALA A 197 6.88 -3.76 -13.24
CA ALA A 197 6.63 -5.18 -13.43
C ALA A 197 5.61 -5.38 -14.57
N ARG A 198 5.87 -6.35 -15.45
CA ARG A 198 5.03 -6.59 -16.65
C ARG A 198 3.56 -6.79 -16.31
N ARG A 199 3.24 -7.62 -15.30
CA ARG A 199 1.85 -7.86 -14.88
C ARG A 199 1.15 -6.59 -14.39
N LEU A 200 1.85 -5.73 -13.65
CA LEU A 200 1.32 -4.44 -13.21
C LEU A 200 1.08 -3.52 -14.40
N ALA A 201 2.00 -3.47 -15.37
CA ALA A 201 1.83 -2.69 -16.60
C ALA A 201 0.63 -3.16 -17.42
N ASP A 202 0.44 -4.47 -17.55
CA ASP A 202 -0.69 -5.08 -18.27
C ASP A 202 -2.02 -4.74 -17.59
N GLU A 203 -2.10 -4.80 -16.25
CA GLU A 203 -3.30 -4.43 -15.48
C GLU A 203 -3.63 -2.94 -15.65
N ILE A 204 -2.62 -2.07 -15.53
CA ILE A 204 -2.79 -0.62 -15.74
C ILE A 204 -3.24 -0.33 -17.18
N GLY A 205 -2.62 -0.99 -18.17
CA GLY A 205 -3.02 -0.88 -19.58
C GLY A 205 -4.47 -1.27 -19.80
N GLY A 206 -4.94 -2.35 -19.20
CA GLY A 206 -6.34 -2.77 -19.23
C GLY A 206 -7.31 -1.73 -18.66
N ILE A 207 -6.96 -1.12 -17.52
CA ILE A 207 -7.76 -0.05 -16.93
C ILE A 207 -7.79 1.18 -17.84
N LEU A 208 -6.61 1.64 -18.30
CA LEU A 208 -6.51 2.82 -19.15
C LEU A 208 -7.24 2.63 -20.48
N SER A 209 -7.15 1.47 -21.10
CA SER A 209 -7.87 1.19 -22.37
C SER A 209 -9.39 1.27 -22.22
N SER A 210 -9.91 0.96 -21.02
CA SER A 210 -11.34 1.06 -20.72
C SER A 210 -11.78 2.45 -20.24
N ALA A 211 -10.87 3.18 -19.58
CA ALA A 211 -11.16 4.47 -18.94
C ALA A 211 -10.85 5.68 -19.85
N VAL A 212 -9.91 5.57 -20.78
CA VAL A 212 -9.44 6.67 -21.62
C VAL A 212 -9.89 6.50 -23.06
N HIS A 213 -10.71 7.41 -23.55
CA HIS A 213 -11.14 7.46 -24.94
C HIS A 213 -10.08 8.13 -25.79
N LEU A 214 -9.13 7.34 -26.30
CA LEU A 214 -7.98 7.86 -27.07
C LEU A 214 -8.34 8.46 -28.43
N GLY A 215 -9.54 8.21 -28.99
CA GLY A 215 -9.97 8.77 -30.27
C GLY A 215 -9.86 10.30 -30.32
N PRO A 216 -10.54 11.05 -29.46
CA PRO A 216 -10.43 12.51 -29.39
C PRO A 216 -9.01 13.00 -29.10
N VAL A 217 -8.24 12.25 -28.29
CA VAL A 217 -6.86 12.60 -27.93
C VAL A 217 -5.93 12.46 -29.14
N LYS A 218 -6.06 11.39 -29.92
CA LYS A 218 -5.26 11.16 -31.13
C LYS A 218 -5.62 12.12 -32.27
N ALA A 219 -6.82 12.70 -32.25
CA ALA A 219 -7.26 13.68 -33.23
C ALA A 219 -6.76 15.11 -32.95
N MET A 220 -6.09 15.35 -31.80
CA MET A 220 -5.55 16.67 -31.46
C MET A 220 -4.37 17.03 -32.36
N SER A 221 -4.38 18.26 -32.87
CA SER A 221 -3.27 18.84 -33.65
C SER A 221 -2.18 19.39 -32.71
N ALA A 222 -1.00 19.66 -33.26
CA ALA A 222 0.08 20.33 -32.52
C ALA A 222 -0.34 21.69 -31.98
N SER A 223 -1.19 22.43 -32.72
CA SER A 223 -1.73 23.71 -32.27
C SER A 223 -2.74 23.56 -31.10
N ASP A 224 -3.52 22.46 -31.08
CA ASP A 224 -4.43 22.19 -29.95
C ASP A 224 -3.66 21.86 -28.69
N LEU A 225 -2.52 21.18 -28.81
CA LEU A 225 -1.63 20.85 -27.71
C LEU A 225 -0.85 22.08 -27.19
N ALA A 226 -0.59 23.06 -28.03
CA ALA A 226 0.04 24.31 -27.64
C ALA A 226 -0.91 25.22 -26.81
N ASP A 227 -2.23 25.09 -27.01
CA ASP A 227 -3.26 25.74 -26.20
C ASP A 227 -3.55 24.90 -24.93
N MET A 228 -2.80 25.16 -23.86
CA MET A 228 -2.89 24.43 -22.58
C MET A 228 -4.33 24.35 -22.03
N PRO A 229 -5.14 25.40 -21.98
CA PRO A 229 -6.53 25.31 -21.53
C PRO A 229 -7.41 24.44 -22.41
N ARG A 230 -7.15 24.38 -23.71
CA ARG A 230 -7.89 23.53 -24.65
C ARG A 230 -7.43 22.09 -24.55
N ALA A 231 -6.12 21.84 -24.51
CA ALA A 231 -5.53 20.54 -24.34
C ALA A 231 -6.01 19.85 -23.06
N SER A 232 -5.96 20.55 -21.93
CA SER A 232 -6.37 20.00 -20.63
C SER A 232 -7.87 19.66 -20.60
N ARG A 233 -8.73 20.46 -21.22
CA ARG A 233 -10.17 20.17 -21.33
C ARG A 233 -10.44 18.95 -22.20
N THR A 234 -9.81 18.84 -23.37
CA THR A 234 -10.00 17.71 -24.28
C THR A 234 -9.50 16.41 -23.65
N LEU A 235 -8.29 16.43 -23.05
CA LEU A 235 -7.71 15.28 -22.38
C LEU A 235 -8.51 14.89 -21.12
N GLY A 236 -8.94 15.87 -20.32
CA GLY A 236 -9.75 15.61 -19.13
C GLY A 236 -11.12 15.00 -19.45
N ASN A 237 -11.79 15.49 -20.52
CA ASN A 237 -13.08 14.97 -20.97
C ASN A 237 -12.99 13.58 -21.63
N ALA A 238 -11.79 13.19 -22.08
CA ALA A 238 -11.56 11.87 -22.65
C ALA A 238 -11.46 10.76 -21.59
N VAL A 239 -11.51 11.10 -20.29
CA VAL A 239 -11.29 10.15 -19.19
C VAL A 239 -12.58 9.87 -18.41
N ASP A 240 -12.96 8.60 -18.32
CA ASP A 240 -14.01 8.13 -17.41
C ASP A 240 -13.42 7.94 -15.99
N MET A 241 -13.67 8.90 -15.12
CA MET A 241 -13.16 8.89 -13.74
C MET A 241 -13.64 7.73 -12.90
N LYS A 242 -14.81 7.14 -13.18
CA LYS A 242 -15.31 5.97 -12.45
C LYS A 242 -14.48 4.73 -12.78
N ARG A 243 -14.16 4.53 -14.05
CA ARG A 243 -13.30 3.43 -14.49
C ARG A 243 -11.85 3.63 -14.11
N LEU A 244 -11.42 4.89 -13.96
CA LEU A 244 -10.08 5.23 -13.49
C LEU A 244 -9.89 5.04 -11.97
N ALA A 245 -10.97 4.92 -11.19
CA ALA A 245 -10.91 4.88 -9.72
C ALA A 245 -9.89 3.88 -9.15
N PRO A 246 -9.77 2.62 -9.62
CA PRO A 246 -8.77 1.68 -9.08
C PRO A 246 -7.33 2.18 -9.26
N LEU A 247 -7.04 2.79 -10.41
CA LEU A 247 -5.73 3.37 -10.70
C LEU A 247 -5.47 4.62 -9.84
N ALA A 248 -6.50 5.46 -9.63
CA ALA A 248 -6.40 6.63 -8.76
C ALA A 248 -6.14 6.24 -7.29
N GLU A 249 -6.76 5.16 -6.80
CA GLU A 249 -6.49 4.62 -5.46
C GLU A 249 -5.04 4.12 -5.34
N ALA A 250 -4.58 3.32 -6.30
CA ALA A 250 -3.19 2.83 -6.33
C ALA A 250 -2.20 3.99 -6.47
N GLY A 251 -2.52 5.00 -7.28
CA GLY A 251 -1.77 6.24 -7.38
C GLY A 251 -1.69 6.97 -6.04
N THR A 252 -2.81 7.04 -5.30
CA THR A 252 -2.82 7.62 -3.96
C THR A 252 -1.91 6.86 -3.01
N SER A 253 -1.93 5.52 -3.07
CA SER A 253 -1.04 4.68 -2.28
C SER A 253 0.44 4.91 -2.62
N LEU A 254 0.79 4.98 -3.92
CA LEU A 254 2.16 5.31 -4.36
C LEU A 254 2.59 6.71 -3.91
N GLY A 255 1.71 7.71 -4.02
CA GLY A 255 1.97 9.07 -3.53
C GLY A 255 2.24 9.11 -2.02
N ARG A 256 1.52 8.31 -1.23
CA ARG A 256 1.76 8.17 0.21
C ARG A 256 3.06 7.44 0.51
N ILE A 257 3.41 6.39 -0.27
CA ILE A 257 4.70 5.70 -0.16
C ILE A 257 5.84 6.68 -0.44
N TYR A 258 5.74 7.45 -1.54
CA TYR A 258 6.71 8.48 -1.88
C TYR A 258 6.92 9.47 -0.72
N LYS A 259 5.84 9.90 -0.07
CA LYS A 259 5.88 10.86 1.03
C LYS A 259 6.41 10.26 2.34
N LYS A 260 6.08 8.99 2.64
CA LYS A 260 6.45 8.32 3.91
C LYS A 260 7.83 7.67 3.88
N ALA A 261 8.24 7.20 2.72
CA ALA A 261 9.53 6.58 2.50
C ALA A 261 10.42 7.51 1.64
N ASP A 262 10.38 7.33 0.34
CA ASP A 262 11.07 8.13 -0.68
C ASP A 262 10.67 7.71 -2.10
N GLY A 263 11.21 8.42 -3.11
CA GLY A 263 10.96 8.12 -4.52
C GLY A 263 11.57 6.79 -4.98
N ALA A 264 12.72 6.43 -4.44
CA ALA A 264 13.38 5.16 -4.74
C ALA A 264 12.53 3.97 -4.30
N THR A 265 11.97 4.04 -3.09
CA THR A 265 11.04 3.04 -2.57
C THR A 265 9.77 2.95 -3.42
N ALA A 266 9.19 4.09 -3.83
CA ALA A 266 7.99 4.10 -4.68
C ALA A 266 8.27 3.42 -6.03
N LEU A 267 9.42 3.65 -6.65
CA LEU A 267 9.85 2.98 -7.87
C LEU A 267 10.15 1.48 -7.64
N MET A 268 10.74 1.13 -6.50
CA MET A 268 10.94 -0.28 -6.15
C MET A 268 9.61 -1.01 -6.04
N VAL A 269 8.58 -0.36 -5.50
CA VAL A 269 7.22 -0.92 -5.47
C VAL A 269 6.71 -1.19 -6.88
N THR A 270 6.83 -0.24 -7.83
CA THR A 270 6.36 -0.46 -9.21
C THR A 270 7.10 -1.60 -9.92
N ARG A 271 8.38 -1.79 -9.60
CA ARG A 271 9.21 -2.89 -10.13
C ARG A 271 8.85 -4.25 -9.54
N THR A 272 8.32 -4.27 -8.31
CA THR A 272 8.11 -5.50 -7.52
C THR A 272 6.65 -5.93 -7.49
N ALA A 273 5.71 -4.97 -7.49
CA ALA A 273 4.27 -5.22 -7.42
C ALA A 273 3.77 -5.93 -8.68
N ARG A 274 2.94 -6.95 -8.48
CA ARG A 274 2.33 -7.75 -9.55
C ARG A 274 0.95 -7.24 -9.93
N SER A 275 0.34 -6.42 -9.05
CA SER A 275 -1.02 -5.90 -9.18
C SER A 275 -1.17 -4.56 -8.44
N LEU A 276 -2.28 -3.86 -8.67
CA LEU A 276 -2.64 -2.66 -7.91
C LEU A 276 -2.88 -2.96 -6.42
N ASP A 277 -3.32 -4.17 -6.08
CA ASP A 277 -3.47 -4.57 -4.67
C ASP A 277 -2.12 -4.78 -3.97
N ASP A 278 -1.10 -5.25 -4.69
CA ASP A 278 0.28 -5.28 -4.17
C ASP A 278 0.77 -3.85 -3.86
N VAL A 279 0.41 -2.85 -4.67
CA VAL A 279 0.73 -1.43 -4.42
C VAL A 279 0.06 -0.93 -3.12
N LYS A 280 -1.22 -1.27 -2.89
CA LYS A 280 -1.92 -0.96 -1.63
C LYS A 280 -1.28 -1.68 -0.43
N THR A 281 -0.79 -2.90 -0.65
CA THR A 281 -0.07 -3.67 0.38
C THR A 281 1.30 -3.05 0.68
N ALA A 282 2.00 -2.53 -0.34
CA ALA A 282 3.24 -1.79 -0.18
C ALA A 282 3.08 -0.51 0.66
N GLU A 283 1.92 0.16 0.59
CA GLU A 283 1.62 1.31 1.45
C GLU A 283 1.64 0.91 2.94
N LYS A 284 1.11 -0.28 3.28
CA LYS A 284 1.16 -0.81 4.65
C LYS A 284 2.61 -1.10 5.08
N LEU A 285 3.41 -1.69 4.19
CA LEU A 285 4.84 -1.88 4.44
C LEU A 285 5.55 -0.54 4.67
N ALA A 286 5.29 0.47 3.85
CA ALA A 286 5.88 1.80 4.00
C ALA A 286 5.42 2.50 5.30
N ALA A 287 4.20 2.22 5.77
CA ALA A 287 3.74 2.72 7.06
C ALA A 287 4.51 2.10 8.24
N ILE A 288 4.90 0.81 8.13
CA ILE A 288 5.59 0.06 9.19
C ILE A 288 7.11 0.30 9.18
N PHE A 289 7.72 0.32 8.00
CA PHE A 289 9.18 0.32 7.82
C PHE A 289 9.76 1.65 7.33
N GLY A 290 8.91 2.60 6.88
CA GLY A 290 9.36 3.88 6.34
C GLY A 290 10.33 3.69 5.18
N LYS A 291 11.46 4.40 5.20
CA LYS A 291 12.51 4.34 4.17
C LYS A 291 13.13 2.94 3.99
N ARG A 292 13.11 2.10 5.03
CA ARG A 292 13.63 0.72 4.97
C ARG A 292 12.78 -0.23 4.11
N THR A 293 11.58 0.21 3.70
CA THR A 293 10.68 -0.57 2.81
C THR A 293 11.37 -0.91 1.48
N GLY A 294 12.14 0.01 0.92
CA GLY A 294 12.92 -0.25 -0.30
C GLY A 294 13.85 -1.44 -0.15
N GLY A 295 14.56 -1.53 0.98
CA GLY A 295 15.44 -2.65 1.30
C GLY A 295 14.70 -3.97 1.49
N VAL A 296 13.56 -3.95 2.17
CA VAL A 296 12.69 -5.13 2.33
C VAL A 296 12.25 -5.67 0.96
N LEU A 297 11.80 -4.78 0.06
CA LEU A 297 11.37 -5.17 -1.29
C LEU A 297 12.55 -5.61 -2.16
N LYS A 298 13.73 -5.01 -2.01
CA LYS A 298 14.94 -5.43 -2.73
C LYS A 298 15.39 -6.82 -2.32
N ALA A 299 15.28 -7.16 -1.01
CA ALA A 299 15.68 -8.46 -0.48
C ALA A 299 14.65 -9.56 -0.74
N LEU A 300 13.37 -9.31 -0.48
CA LEU A 300 12.31 -10.33 -0.51
C LEU A 300 11.48 -10.30 -1.80
N GLY A 301 11.57 -9.23 -2.59
CA GLY A 301 10.74 -9.09 -3.78
C GLY A 301 9.24 -9.13 -3.47
N ALA A 302 8.46 -9.76 -4.33
CA ALA A 302 7.01 -9.91 -4.18
C ALA A 302 6.59 -10.76 -2.97
N LYS A 303 7.48 -11.60 -2.41
CA LYS A 303 7.20 -12.37 -1.19
C LYS A 303 6.87 -11.47 -0.01
N ALA A 304 7.41 -10.24 0.03
CA ALA A 304 7.07 -9.27 1.07
C ALA A 304 5.57 -8.98 1.11
N PHE A 305 4.90 -8.87 -0.04
CA PHE A 305 3.45 -8.64 -0.11
C PHE A 305 2.68 -9.87 0.35
N ASP A 306 3.11 -11.07 -0.07
CA ASP A 306 2.46 -12.33 0.34
C ASP A 306 2.51 -12.53 1.86
N LEU A 307 3.63 -12.17 2.51
CA LEU A 307 3.78 -12.22 3.96
C LEU A 307 2.84 -11.24 4.67
N VAL A 308 2.67 -10.01 4.17
CA VAL A 308 1.71 -9.05 4.73
C VAL A 308 0.28 -9.58 4.63
N VAL A 309 -0.10 -10.10 3.47
CA VAL A 309 -1.44 -10.66 3.25
C VAL A 309 -1.67 -11.87 4.17
N LEU A 310 -0.68 -12.76 4.31
CA LEU A 310 -0.75 -13.91 5.20
C LEU A 310 -0.91 -13.48 6.66
N ALA A 311 -0.09 -12.54 7.14
CA ALA A 311 -0.17 -12.03 8.51
C ALA A 311 -1.55 -11.43 8.80
N LEU A 312 -2.09 -10.63 7.88
CA LEU A 312 -3.44 -10.06 8.00
C LEU A 312 -4.52 -11.14 8.04
N ARG A 313 -4.43 -12.16 7.17
CA ARG A 313 -5.39 -13.29 7.17
C ARG A 313 -5.37 -14.06 8.48
N LEU A 314 -4.19 -14.31 9.05
CA LEU A 314 -4.05 -14.99 10.33
C LEU A 314 -4.70 -14.20 11.47
N VAL A 315 -4.50 -12.88 11.53
CA VAL A 315 -5.13 -12.01 12.53
C VAL A 315 -6.66 -12.09 12.42
N TRP A 316 -7.21 -11.98 11.21
CA TRP A 316 -8.66 -12.07 11.01
C TRP A 316 -9.23 -13.46 11.33
N ALA A 317 -8.49 -14.53 11.01
CA ALA A 317 -8.89 -15.91 11.36
C ALA A 317 -8.90 -16.12 12.87
N LEU A 318 -7.88 -15.67 13.60
CA LEU A 318 -7.81 -15.74 15.06
C LEU A 318 -8.94 -14.94 15.72
N LEU A 319 -9.22 -13.74 15.23
CA LEU A 319 -10.31 -12.90 15.71
C LEU A 319 -11.66 -13.59 15.50
N GLY A 320 -11.89 -14.18 14.32
CA GLY A 320 -13.10 -14.95 14.03
C GLY A 320 -13.27 -16.17 14.94
N LEU A 321 -12.18 -16.89 15.22
CA LEU A 321 -12.16 -18.03 16.15
C LEU A 321 -12.51 -17.58 17.57
N LEU A 322 -11.96 -16.48 18.06
CA LEU A 322 -12.23 -15.93 19.39
C LEU A 322 -13.70 -15.50 19.54
N ILE A 323 -14.23 -14.79 18.53
CA ILE A 323 -15.64 -14.38 18.53
C ILE A 323 -16.56 -15.61 18.49
N GLY A 324 -16.25 -16.60 17.65
CA GLY A 324 -16.98 -17.85 17.57
C GLY A 324 -17.00 -18.61 18.89
N ALA A 325 -15.84 -18.77 19.54
CA ALA A 325 -15.71 -19.41 20.85
C ALA A 325 -16.52 -18.67 21.93
N LEU A 326 -16.48 -17.33 21.93
CA LEU A 326 -17.25 -16.51 22.89
C LEU A 326 -18.77 -16.69 22.68
N CYS A 327 -19.23 -16.67 21.42
CA CYS A 327 -20.64 -16.89 21.08
C CYS A 327 -21.09 -18.29 21.50
N TRP A 328 -20.25 -19.31 21.26
CA TRP A 328 -20.54 -20.69 21.68
C TRP A 328 -20.65 -20.79 23.20
N LEU A 329 -19.73 -20.17 23.93
CA LEU A 329 -19.70 -20.17 25.40
C LEU A 329 -20.92 -19.50 25.99
N VAL A 330 -21.34 -18.35 25.44
CA VAL A 330 -22.60 -17.66 25.84
C VAL A 330 -23.80 -18.55 25.56
N SER A 331 -23.86 -19.19 24.40
CA SER A 331 -24.96 -20.08 24.02
C SER A 331 -25.05 -21.30 24.94
N ALA A 332 -23.91 -21.90 25.29
CA ALA A 332 -23.84 -23.02 26.22
C ALA A 332 -24.32 -22.62 27.65
N LEU A 333 -23.91 -21.42 28.13
CA LEU A 333 -24.37 -20.91 29.42
C LEU A 333 -25.88 -20.63 29.45
N VAL A 334 -26.44 -20.10 28.36
CA VAL A 334 -27.90 -19.87 28.24
C VAL A 334 -28.63 -21.22 28.23
N ALA A 335 -28.17 -22.20 27.47
CA ALA A 335 -28.74 -23.54 27.43
C ALA A 335 -28.69 -24.23 28.80
N LEU A 336 -27.53 -24.17 29.48
CA LEU A 336 -27.35 -24.74 30.82
C LEU A 336 -28.32 -24.09 31.83
N ARG A 337 -28.46 -22.76 31.81
CA ARG A 337 -29.45 -22.06 32.64
C ARG A 337 -30.88 -22.46 32.32
N GLY A 338 -31.22 -22.68 31.03
CA GLY A 338 -32.48 -23.19 30.58
C GLY A 338 -32.77 -24.57 31.16
N MET A 339 -31.83 -25.49 31.05
CA MET A 339 -31.91 -26.86 31.56
C MET A 339 -32.08 -26.90 33.09
N ILE A 340 -31.30 -26.11 33.85
CA ILE A 340 -31.43 -26.00 35.32
C ILE A 340 -32.83 -25.50 35.68
N ARG A 341 -33.39 -24.52 34.97
CA ARG A 341 -34.75 -24.02 35.23
C ARG A 341 -35.81 -25.09 34.96
N LEU A 342 -35.63 -25.88 33.88
CA LEU A 342 -36.52 -26.98 33.53
C LEU A 342 -36.52 -28.05 34.61
N ILE A 343 -35.35 -28.53 35.02
CA ILE A 343 -35.18 -29.52 36.09
C ILE A 343 -35.82 -29.02 37.43
N ARG A 344 -35.60 -27.78 37.81
CA ARG A 344 -36.22 -27.20 39.02
C ARG A 344 -37.73 -27.12 38.91
N ARG A 345 -38.30 -26.89 37.71
CA ARG A 345 -39.75 -26.92 37.50
C ARG A 345 -40.35 -28.31 37.60
N LEU A 346 -39.63 -29.31 37.04
CA LEU A 346 -40.05 -30.72 37.13
C LEU A 346 -40.01 -31.24 38.57
N LEU A 347 -38.97 -30.96 39.32
CA LEU A 347 -38.85 -31.33 40.73
C LEU A 347 -39.91 -30.67 41.62
N ARG A 348 -40.31 -29.44 41.32
CA ARG A 348 -41.42 -28.79 42.06
C ARG A 348 -42.77 -29.38 41.75
N ARG A 349 -42.98 -29.90 40.51
CA ARG A 349 -44.22 -30.59 40.15
C ARG A 349 -44.33 -31.97 40.78
N SER A 350 -43.25 -32.73 40.87
CA SER A 350 -43.26 -34.01 41.57
C SER A 350 -43.54 -33.85 43.10
N ALA A 351 -42.95 -32.83 43.73
CA ALA A 351 -43.20 -32.57 45.14
C ALA A 351 -44.65 -32.11 45.46
N SER A 352 -45.36 -31.52 44.50
CA SER A 352 -46.77 -31.16 44.66
C SER A 352 -47.77 -32.32 44.45
N LEU A 353 -47.31 -33.45 43.92
CA LEU A 353 -48.11 -34.67 43.75
C LEU A 353 -48.02 -35.65 44.95
N GLU A 354 -47.10 -35.45 45.87
CA GLU A 354 -46.88 -36.27 47.08
C GLU A 354 -47.52 -35.74 48.36
N GLN A 355 -48.36 -34.69 48.30
CA GLN A 355 -49.13 -34.30 49.46
C GLN A 355 -50.41 -35.11 49.54
N PRO A 356 -50.55 -36.11 50.44
CA PRO A 356 -51.79 -36.81 50.69
C PRO A 356 -52.81 -35.85 51.37
N ALA A 357 -54.09 -36.03 51.03
CA ALA A 357 -55.25 -35.34 51.55
C ALA A 357 -55.49 -35.63 53.04
#